data_8f5052303eeb867160b66bc1724066fe
#
_entry.id   8f5052303eeb867160b66bc1724066fe
#
_cell.length_a   1.000
_cell.length_b   1.000
_cell.length_c   1.000
_cell.angle_alpha   90.00
_cell.angle_beta   90.00
_cell.angle_gamma   90.00
#
_symmetry.space_group_name_H-M   'P 1'
#
loop_
_entity.id
_entity.type
_entity.pdbx_description
1 polymer ?
#
loop_
_entity_poly.entity_id
_entity_poly.type
_entity_poly.pdbx_seq_one_letter_code
_entity_poly.pdbx_strand_id
1 'polypeptide(L)'
;PGGPADPVQIHPEGLVTAGPRRGLYNQQLRKFPVTLLESFDLPQLNPNCLARHESLVAPQALHLLNDSGVREWARQAAEQSAGRDPAETTSQLMRRLVGRPPTPAEQTLLLSHLAELTAAWRQEPGLSVELAEQRARQTLAHALLNSALFLYID
;
A
#
# COMPACT_ATOMS: atom_id res chain seq x y z
N PRO A 1 19.60 10.32 -22.97
CA PRO A 1 20.78 10.72 -22.24
C PRO A 1 20.43 10.59 -20.76
N GLY A 2 20.87 9.45 -20.13
CA GLY A 2 20.65 9.19 -18.72
C GLY A 2 21.59 10.07 -17.91
N GLY A 3 21.04 10.86 -16.98
CA GLY A 3 21.83 11.53 -15.96
C GLY A 3 22.60 10.52 -15.09
N PRO A 4 23.63 10.97 -14.38
CA PRO A 4 24.38 10.09 -13.49
C PRO A 4 23.45 9.46 -12.46
N ALA A 5 23.57 8.16 -12.27
CA ALA A 5 22.82 7.44 -11.25
C ALA A 5 23.17 8.04 -9.89
N ASP A 6 22.16 8.46 -9.13
CA ASP A 6 22.35 8.94 -7.77
C ASP A 6 23.13 7.92 -6.94
N PRO A 7 24.05 8.36 -6.07
CA PRO A 7 24.86 7.45 -5.27
C PRO A 7 23.96 6.60 -4.37
N VAL A 8 24.20 5.31 -4.43
CA VAL A 8 23.54 4.27 -3.66
C VAL A 8 23.76 4.54 -2.16
N GLN A 9 22.74 4.99 -1.44
CA GLN A 9 22.79 5.13 0.01
C GLN A 9 22.41 3.82 0.69
N ILE A 10 23.35 3.23 1.40
CA ILE A 10 23.13 2.02 2.21
C ILE A 10 22.65 2.47 3.58
N HIS A 11 21.36 2.27 3.87
CA HIS A 11 20.83 2.43 5.22
C HIS A 11 21.12 1.17 6.06
N PRO A 12 21.30 1.31 7.42
CA PRO A 12 21.53 0.15 8.29
C PRO A 12 20.41 -0.91 8.26
N GLU A 13 19.25 -0.56 7.77
CA GLU A 13 18.11 -1.46 7.58
C GLU A 13 18.07 -2.16 6.21
N GLY A 14 19.15 -2.12 5.47
CA GLY A 14 19.36 -3.00 4.32
C GLY A 14 18.72 -2.57 3.00
N LEU A 15 18.20 -1.36 2.83
CA LEU A 15 17.67 -0.94 1.56
C LEU A 15 18.31 0.28 0.98
N VAL A 16 18.72 0.09 -0.25
CA VAL A 16 19.13 1.13 -1.14
C VAL A 16 17.96 1.52 -2.03
N THR A 17 17.41 2.69 -1.86
CA THR A 17 16.37 3.17 -2.74
C THR A 17 16.80 4.42 -3.48
N ALA A 18 17.02 4.29 -4.76
CA ALA A 18 16.97 5.40 -5.69
C ALA A 18 15.54 5.44 -6.30
N GLY A 19 14.54 5.94 -5.55
CA GLY A 19 13.16 6.10 -6.01
C GLY A 19 12.33 4.80 -6.10
N PRO A 20 11.04 4.89 -6.48
CA PRO A 20 10.14 3.74 -6.58
C PRO A 20 10.57 2.82 -7.72
N ARG A 21 10.94 1.57 -7.40
CA ARG A 21 11.34 0.53 -8.35
C ARG A 21 10.60 -0.76 -8.05
N ARG A 22 10.39 -1.59 -9.08
CA ARG A 22 9.92 -2.96 -8.86
C ARG A 22 10.99 -3.74 -8.09
N GLY A 23 10.57 -4.64 -7.18
CA GLY A 23 11.48 -5.45 -6.34
C GLY A 23 12.57 -6.20 -7.12
N LEU A 24 12.29 -6.58 -8.38
CA LEU A 24 13.27 -7.20 -9.28
C LEU A 24 14.52 -6.34 -9.55
N TYR A 25 14.38 -5.01 -9.49
CA TYR A 25 15.48 -4.07 -9.74
C TYR A 25 16.15 -3.57 -8.47
N ASN A 26 15.72 -4.04 -7.30
CA ASN A 26 16.35 -3.71 -6.03
C ASN A 26 17.60 -4.59 -5.84
N GLN A 27 18.70 -3.95 -5.43
CA GLN A 27 19.91 -4.68 -5.08
C GLN A 27 19.67 -5.50 -3.81
N GLN A 28 19.83 -6.81 -3.91
CA GLN A 28 19.71 -7.71 -2.78
C GLN A 28 21.06 -7.91 -2.10
N LEU A 29 21.17 -7.47 -0.86
CA LEU A 29 22.35 -7.69 -0.05
C LEU A 29 22.12 -8.94 0.82
N ARG A 30 22.97 -9.97 0.67
CA ARG A 30 22.89 -11.25 1.41
C ARG A 30 22.88 -11.08 2.94
N LYS A 31 23.55 -10.03 3.44
CA LYS A 31 23.66 -9.75 4.88
C LYS A 31 22.51 -8.88 5.43
N PHE A 32 21.80 -8.18 4.56
CA PHE A 32 20.75 -7.24 4.92
C PHE A 32 19.57 -7.38 3.95
N PRO A 33 18.79 -8.45 4.08
CA PRO A 33 17.61 -8.64 3.24
C PRO A 33 16.57 -7.56 3.55
N VAL A 34 15.77 -7.21 2.54
CA VAL A 34 14.70 -6.24 2.67
C VAL A 34 13.55 -6.88 3.43
N THR A 35 13.22 -6.39 4.61
CA THR A 35 12.18 -6.94 5.49
C THR A 35 10.83 -7.16 4.78
N LEU A 36 10.42 -6.21 3.92
CA LEU A 36 9.23 -6.36 3.09
C LEU A 36 9.33 -7.58 2.17
N LEU A 37 10.43 -7.73 1.45
CA LEU A 37 10.62 -8.83 0.51
C LEU A 37 10.76 -10.18 1.25
N GLU A 38 11.35 -10.20 2.45
CA GLU A 38 11.40 -11.40 3.29
C GLU A 38 10.01 -11.84 3.74
N SER A 39 9.15 -10.88 4.15
CA SER A 39 7.78 -11.20 4.55
C SER A 39 6.92 -11.72 3.38
N PHE A 40 7.33 -11.47 2.12
CA PHE A 40 6.70 -11.97 0.89
C PHE A 40 7.53 -13.08 0.21
N ASP A 41 8.13 -13.96 1.00
CA ASP A 41 8.83 -15.16 0.54
C ASP A 41 9.99 -14.89 -0.43
N LEU A 42 10.79 -13.86 -0.14
CA LEU A 42 12.05 -13.70 -0.84
C LEU A 42 12.89 -14.98 -0.68
N PRO A 43 13.33 -15.63 -1.79
CA PRO A 43 14.17 -16.81 -1.71
C PRO A 43 15.42 -16.54 -0.87
N GLN A 44 15.70 -17.40 0.12
CA GLN A 44 16.93 -17.30 0.88
C GLN A 44 18.14 -17.55 -0.02
N LEU A 45 19.08 -16.63 -0.01
CA LEU A 45 20.28 -16.71 -0.84
C LEU A 45 21.41 -17.53 -0.19
N ASN A 46 21.19 -18.02 1.04
CA ASN A 46 22.20 -18.77 1.78
C ASN A 46 21.54 -19.75 2.80
N PRO A 47 21.58 -21.07 2.57
CA PRO A 47 21.97 -21.78 1.35
C PRO A 47 20.99 -21.55 0.21
N ASN A 48 21.38 -21.91 -1.04
CA ASN A 48 20.51 -21.75 -2.21
C ASN A 48 19.15 -22.39 -1.96
N CYS A 49 18.10 -21.63 -2.21
CA CYS A 49 16.71 -22.11 -2.02
C CYS A 49 16.38 -23.15 -3.10
N LEU A 50 16.22 -24.40 -2.70
CA LEU A 50 15.78 -25.49 -3.59
C LEU A 50 14.26 -25.62 -3.67
N ALA A 51 13.54 -25.05 -2.71
CA ALA A 51 12.09 -25.03 -2.67
C ALA A 51 11.60 -23.72 -2.05
N ARG A 52 10.50 -23.18 -2.56
CA ARG A 52 9.82 -22.04 -1.93
C ARG A 52 8.95 -22.57 -0.80
N HIS A 53 9.05 -21.91 0.34
CA HIS A 53 8.09 -22.11 1.42
C HIS A 53 6.94 -21.13 1.25
N GLU A 54 5.71 -21.58 1.38
CA GLU A 54 4.56 -20.70 1.47
C GLU A 54 4.59 -20.04 2.85
N SER A 55 4.55 -18.70 2.88
CA SER A 55 4.62 -17.96 4.12
C SER A 55 3.28 -17.90 4.84
N LEU A 56 3.35 -17.69 6.14
CA LEU A 56 2.19 -17.41 6.97
C LEU A 56 1.65 -16.01 6.62
N VAL A 57 0.39 -15.92 6.25
CA VAL A 57 -0.31 -14.69 5.85
C VAL A 57 -0.28 -13.59 6.92
N ALA A 58 -0.22 -13.96 8.20
CA ALA A 58 -0.28 -13.02 9.32
C ALA A 58 0.90 -12.00 9.37
N PRO A 59 2.17 -12.38 9.21
CA PRO A 59 3.28 -11.41 9.15
C PRO A 59 3.19 -10.45 7.98
N GLN A 60 2.70 -10.91 6.82
CA GLN A 60 2.51 -10.07 5.64
C GLN A 60 1.44 -9.00 5.89
N ALA A 61 0.29 -9.39 6.43
CA ALA A 61 -0.79 -8.47 6.78
C ALA A 61 -0.33 -7.43 7.81
N LEU A 62 0.39 -7.86 8.86
CA LEU A 62 0.91 -6.97 9.87
C LEU A 62 1.95 -5.98 9.30
N HIS A 63 2.80 -6.44 8.39
CA HIS A 63 3.76 -5.59 7.71
C HIS A 63 3.07 -4.51 6.89
N LEU A 64 2.08 -4.90 6.06
CA LEU A 64 1.33 -3.95 5.24
C LEU A 64 0.56 -2.91 6.07
N LEU A 65 0.02 -3.32 7.24
CA LEU A 65 -0.66 -2.41 8.16
C LEU A 65 0.28 -1.36 8.79
N ASN A 66 1.53 -1.72 9.06
CA ASN A 66 2.44 -0.87 9.82
C ASN A 66 3.49 -0.14 8.98
N ASP A 67 3.71 -0.57 7.74
CA ASP A 67 4.74 -0.02 6.87
C ASP A 67 4.44 1.44 6.46
N SER A 68 5.42 2.31 6.59
CA SER A 68 5.29 3.73 6.25
C SER A 68 5.17 3.96 4.75
N GLY A 69 5.79 3.13 3.94
CA GLY A 69 5.71 3.18 2.48
C GLY A 69 4.29 2.84 2.00
N VAL A 70 3.67 1.81 2.60
CA VAL A 70 2.27 1.45 2.29
C VAL A 70 1.30 2.57 2.66
N ARG A 71 1.52 3.24 3.80
CA ARG A 71 0.73 4.42 4.18
C ARG A 71 0.91 5.58 3.21
N GLU A 72 2.13 5.78 2.72
CA GLU A 72 2.41 6.80 1.72
C GLU A 72 1.75 6.48 0.37
N TRP A 73 1.75 5.21 -0.06
CA TRP A 73 1.00 4.78 -1.25
C TRP A 73 -0.50 4.98 -1.09
N ALA A 74 -1.05 4.68 0.08
CA ALA A 74 -2.45 4.95 0.39
C ALA A 74 -2.79 6.44 0.28
N ARG A 75 -1.91 7.31 0.81
CA ARG A 75 -2.06 8.76 0.71
C ARG A 75 -2.09 9.22 -0.75
N GLN A 76 -1.11 8.79 -1.54
CA GLN A 76 -1.02 9.15 -2.96
C GLN A 76 -2.21 8.63 -3.76
N ALA A 77 -2.63 7.38 -3.52
CA ALA A 77 -3.80 6.81 -4.17
C ALA A 77 -5.08 7.60 -3.84
N ALA A 78 -5.26 7.99 -2.58
CA ALA A 78 -6.39 8.78 -2.13
C ALA A 78 -6.42 10.17 -2.76
N GLU A 79 -5.28 10.85 -2.86
CA GLU A 79 -5.17 12.16 -3.49
C GLU A 79 -5.47 12.11 -4.99
N GLN A 80 -4.91 11.14 -5.68
CA GLN A 80 -5.12 10.95 -7.11
C GLN A 80 -6.50 10.40 -7.49
N SER A 81 -7.26 9.91 -6.51
CA SER A 81 -8.61 9.37 -6.70
C SER A 81 -9.70 10.30 -6.14
N ALA A 82 -9.37 11.54 -5.79
CA ALA A 82 -10.35 12.53 -5.36
C ALA A 82 -11.29 12.88 -6.51
N GLY A 83 -12.50 12.30 -6.49
CA GLY A 83 -13.57 12.55 -7.45
C GLY A 83 -14.48 13.69 -7.03
N ARG A 84 -15.45 14.01 -7.88
CA ARG A 84 -16.45 15.06 -7.63
C ARG A 84 -17.42 14.67 -6.51
N ASP A 85 -17.67 13.39 -6.37
CA ASP A 85 -18.55 12.83 -5.35
C ASP A 85 -17.95 11.55 -4.73
N PRO A 86 -18.54 11.07 -3.62
CA PRO A 86 -18.07 9.86 -2.94
C PRO A 86 -18.10 8.60 -3.83
N ALA A 87 -19.08 8.48 -4.72
CA ALA A 87 -19.22 7.30 -5.58
C ALA A 87 -18.11 7.27 -6.65
N GLU A 88 -17.79 8.40 -7.25
CA GLU A 88 -16.68 8.54 -8.17
C GLU A 88 -15.35 8.25 -7.45
N THR A 89 -15.15 8.81 -6.26
CA THR A 89 -13.94 8.62 -5.44
C THR A 89 -13.71 7.13 -5.15
N THR A 90 -14.71 6.41 -4.65
CA THR A 90 -14.59 4.99 -4.33
C THR A 90 -14.38 4.13 -5.58
N SER A 91 -15.02 4.48 -6.69
CA SER A 91 -14.82 3.80 -7.97
C SER A 91 -13.39 3.99 -8.52
N GLN A 92 -12.83 5.20 -8.41
CA GLN A 92 -11.46 5.49 -8.82
C GLN A 92 -10.44 4.78 -7.93
N LEU A 93 -10.65 4.73 -6.60
CA LEU A 93 -9.81 3.98 -5.67
C LEU A 93 -9.76 2.49 -6.05
N MET A 94 -10.92 1.87 -6.29
CA MET A 94 -10.98 0.46 -6.70
C MET A 94 -10.25 0.22 -8.02
N ARG A 95 -10.49 1.04 -9.04
CA ARG A 95 -9.80 0.90 -10.34
C ARG A 95 -8.30 1.03 -10.21
N ARG A 96 -7.83 1.93 -9.36
CA ARG A 96 -6.40 2.19 -9.16
C ARG A 96 -5.70 1.11 -8.36
N LEU A 97 -6.31 0.65 -7.27
CA LEU A 97 -5.70 -0.30 -6.35
C LEU A 97 -5.97 -1.76 -6.74
N VAL A 98 -7.17 -2.07 -7.17
CA VAL A 98 -7.60 -3.45 -7.49
C VAL A 98 -7.61 -3.73 -9.01
N GLY A 99 -7.50 -2.68 -9.84
CA GLY A 99 -7.44 -2.82 -11.30
C GLY A 99 -8.80 -2.99 -11.99
N ARG A 100 -9.92 -3.01 -11.25
CA ARG A 100 -11.27 -3.14 -11.78
C ARG A 100 -12.25 -2.18 -11.11
N PRO A 101 -13.40 -1.88 -11.74
CA PRO A 101 -14.46 -1.14 -11.07
C PRO A 101 -15.08 -2.00 -9.96
N PRO A 102 -15.67 -1.37 -8.91
CA PRO A 102 -16.42 -2.09 -7.89
C PRO A 102 -17.71 -2.69 -8.47
N THR A 103 -18.11 -3.83 -7.93
CA THR A 103 -19.47 -4.36 -8.12
C THR A 103 -20.48 -3.49 -7.38
N PRO A 104 -21.80 -3.57 -7.67
CA PRO A 104 -22.81 -2.80 -6.95
C PRO A 104 -22.78 -3.02 -5.42
N ALA A 105 -22.53 -4.25 -4.98
CA ALA A 105 -22.41 -4.58 -3.56
C ALA A 105 -21.17 -3.94 -2.92
N GLU A 106 -20.03 -4.06 -3.59
CA GLU A 106 -18.77 -3.41 -3.14
C GLU A 106 -18.90 -1.89 -3.12
N GLN A 107 -19.55 -1.31 -4.13
CA GLN A 107 -19.79 0.13 -4.18
C GLN A 107 -20.59 0.61 -2.97
N THR A 108 -21.67 -0.10 -2.63
CA THR A 108 -22.49 0.22 -1.44
C THR A 108 -21.66 0.13 -0.16
N LEU A 109 -20.86 -0.93 -0.02
CA LEU A 109 -19.98 -1.13 1.15
C LEU A 109 -18.91 -0.04 1.26
N LEU A 110 -18.27 0.32 0.17
CA LEU A 110 -17.24 1.36 0.14
C LEU A 110 -17.81 2.73 0.50
N LEU A 111 -19.02 3.04 0.03
CA LEU A 111 -19.71 4.29 0.36
C LEU A 111 -20.06 4.36 1.84
N SER A 112 -20.58 3.27 2.44
CA SER A 112 -20.90 3.25 3.87
C SER A 112 -19.63 3.43 4.71
N HIS A 113 -18.56 2.71 4.39
CA HIS A 113 -17.29 2.84 5.12
C HIS A 113 -16.66 4.24 4.95
N LEU A 114 -16.71 4.82 3.76
CA LEU A 114 -16.21 6.19 3.57
C LEU A 114 -16.99 7.20 4.41
N ALA A 115 -18.32 7.05 4.50
CA ALA A 115 -19.16 7.90 5.33
C ALA A 115 -18.85 7.73 6.82
N GLU A 116 -18.73 6.50 7.30
CA GLU A 116 -18.35 6.18 8.69
C GLU A 116 -16.97 6.75 9.06
N LEU A 117 -15.97 6.54 8.21
CA LEU A 117 -14.63 7.09 8.41
C LEU A 117 -14.63 8.62 8.42
N THR A 118 -15.39 9.24 7.52
CA THR A 118 -15.54 10.70 7.50
C THR A 118 -16.18 11.21 8.78
N ALA A 119 -17.22 10.55 9.27
CA ALA A 119 -17.88 10.90 10.53
C ALA A 119 -16.92 10.74 11.73
N ALA A 120 -16.14 9.66 11.75
CA ALA A 120 -15.14 9.43 12.80
C ALA A 120 -14.04 10.51 12.80
N TRP A 121 -13.47 10.83 11.65
CA TRP A 121 -12.42 11.85 11.56
C TRP A 121 -12.94 13.27 11.86
N ARG A 122 -14.22 13.57 11.63
CA ARG A 122 -14.84 14.85 12.01
C ARG A 122 -14.99 15.04 13.53
N GLN A 123 -14.90 13.97 14.32
CA GLN A 123 -14.94 14.04 15.78
C GLN A 123 -13.56 14.40 16.38
N GLU A 124 -12.48 14.32 15.59
CA GLU A 124 -11.16 14.67 16.07
C GLU A 124 -11.02 16.19 16.27
N PRO A 125 -10.61 16.65 17.49
CA PRO A 125 -10.48 18.05 17.76
C PRO A 125 -9.45 18.74 16.87
N GLY A 126 -9.84 19.88 16.29
CA GLY A 126 -8.91 20.71 15.49
C GLY A 126 -8.76 20.31 14.04
N LEU A 127 -9.46 19.27 13.54
CA LEU A 127 -9.48 18.97 12.11
C LEU A 127 -10.53 19.82 11.38
N SER A 128 -10.14 20.38 10.21
CA SER A 128 -11.11 20.95 9.28
C SER A 128 -11.91 19.84 8.60
N VAL A 129 -13.07 20.19 8.04
CA VAL A 129 -13.93 19.25 7.32
C VAL A 129 -13.19 18.62 6.13
N GLU A 130 -12.45 19.43 5.39
CA GLU A 130 -11.68 18.99 4.22
C GLU A 130 -10.58 18.01 4.62
N LEU A 131 -9.90 18.27 5.74
CA LEU A 131 -8.84 17.39 6.24
C LEU A 131 -9.42 16.08 6.76
N ALA A 132 -10.59 16.10 7.41
CA ALA A 132 -11.30 14.90 7.84
C ALA A 132 -11.69 14.02 6.64
N GLU A 133 -12.20 14.60 5.57
CA GLU A 133 -12.52 13.89 4.33
C GLU A 133 -11.27 13.31 3.65
N GLN A 134 -10.17 14.07 3.62
CA GLN A 134 -8.90 13.59 3.11
C GLN A 134 -8.39 12.38 3.93
N ARG A 135 -8.43 12.47 5.25
CA ARG A 135 -8.03 11.37 6.14
C ARG A 135 -8.92 10.13 5.97
N ALA A 136 -10.22 10.32 5.80
CA ALA A 136 -11.13 9.22 5.54
C ALA A 136 -10.78 8.49 4.23
N ARG A 137 -10.51 9.21 3.15
CA ARG A 137 -10.05 8.63 1.88
C ARG A 137 -8.73 7.89 2.02
N GLN A 138 -7.75 8.45 2.74
CA GLN A 138 -6.47 7.79 3.01
C GLN A 138 -6.65 6.50 3.80
N THR A 139 -7.50 6.53 4.83
CA THR A 139 -7.80 5.34 5.65
C THR A 139 -8.49 4.25 4.81
N LEU A 140 -9.44 4.63 3.96
CA LEU A 140 -10.10 3.69 3.06
C LEU A 140 -9.12 3.08 2.04
N ALA A 141 -8.25 3.89 1.45
CA ALA A 141 -7.20 3.41 0.53
C ALA A 141 -6.24 2.44 1.24
N HIS A 142 -5.85 2.74 2.47
CA HIS A 142 -5.00 1.87 3.27
C HIS A 142 -5.69 0.53 3.61
N ALA A 143 -6.99 0.56 3.93
CA ALA A 143 -7.77 -0.65 4.14
C ALA A 143 -7.87 -1.52 2.87
N LEU A 144 -8.05 -0.90 1.70
CA LEU A 144 -8.04 -1.61 0.42
C LEU A 144 -6.69 -2.26 0.11
N LEU A 145 -5.57 -1.59 0.36
CA LEU A 145 -4.22 -2.16 0.20
C LEU A 145 -3.97 -3.37 1.13
N ASN A 146 -4.69 -3.45 2.25
CA ASN A 146 -4.62 -4.56 3.20
C ASN A 146 -5.72 -5.60 2.99
N SER A 147 -6.56 -5.44 1.98
CA SER A 147 -7.66 -6.36 1.71
C SER A 147 -7.23 -7.56 0.86
N ALA A 148 -7.99 -8.65 0.96
CA ALA A 148 -7.81 -9.81 0.09
C ALA A 148 -7.95 -9.46 -1.40
N LEU A 149 -8.76 -8.47 -1.75
CA LEU A 149 -8.95 -7.99 -3.11
C LEU A 149 -7.67 -7.43 -3.76
N PHE A 150 -6.77 -6.88 -2.94
CA PHE A 150 -5.48 -6.36 -3.40
C PHE A 150 -4.39 -7.44 -3.37
N LEU A 151 -4.42 -8.32 -2.37
CA LEU A 151 -3.35 -9.29 -2.12
C LEU A 151 -3.45 -10.54 -3.00
N TYR A 152 -4.66 -10.92 -3.37
CA TYR A 152 -4.91 -12.12 -4.16
C TYR A 152 -5.52 -11.75 -5.50
N ILE A 153 -4.94 -12.28 -6.56
CA ILE A 153 -5.45 -12.15 -7.94
C ILE A 153 -6.20 -13.45 -8.23
N ASP A 154 -7.51 -13.34 -8.47
CA ASP A 154 -8.36 -14.45 -8.94
C ASP A 154 -8.16 -14.69 -10.44
#